data_f3cbea2a86f8e7a36171656d6ee66c32
#
_entry.id   f3cbea2a86f8e7a36171656d6ee66c32
#
_cell.length_a   1.000
_cell.length_b   1.000
_cell.length_c   1.000
_cell.angle_alpha   90.00
_cell.angle_beta   90.00
_cell.angle_gamma   90.00
#
_symmetry.space_group_name_H-M   'P 1'
#
loop_
_entity.id
_entity.type
_entity.pdbx_description
1 polymer ?
#
loop_
_entity_poly.entity_id
_entity_poly.type
_entity_poly.pdbx_seq_one_letter_code
_entity_poly.pdbx_strand_id
1 'polypeptide(L)'
;LIANKSHTVVLSKEWKQVLESCIGPVHVMNNPVDAKIQPSSVERDRLHLLLLGRNDPVKGHNFGIQVSKKVREVHPQLQVSMTGISTSPHPWLSAKGWIEESEKLHLLQTATLLLVPSAFEGQPLVVLEALTCGLQVIASDRIKSLPEGTIRAPYEDVDAWVSSICQYLKSPIDFNFHTDEFRIAHISEQWGIFYSKCVNLEAQ
;
A
#
# COMPACT_ATOMS: atom_id res chain seq x y z
N LEU A 1 19.65 -22.98 13.59
CA LEU A 1 20.64 -23.84 12.89
C LEU A 1 20.38 -23.94 11.37
N ILE A 2 19.16 -23.84 10.91
CA ILE A 2 18.81 -23.84 9.47
C ILE A 2 19.15 -22.48 8.83
N ALA A 3 18.95 -21.40 9.54
CA ALA A 3 19.16 -20.02 9.03
C ALA A 3 20.62 -19.73 8.63
N ASN A 4 21.61 -20.38 9.24
CA ASN A 4 23.02 -20.17 8.91
C ASN A 4 23.46 -20.75 7.55
N LYS A 5 22.59 -21.49 6.87
CA LYS A 5 22.83 -22.06 5.53
C LYS A 5 21.82 -21.56 4.49
N SER A 6 20.92 -20.66 4.86
CA SER A 6 19.90 -20.11 3.97
C SER A 6 20.13 -18.64 3.71
N HIS A 7 19.88 -18.22 2.48
CA HIS A 7 19.85 -16.81 2.11
C HIS A 7 18.45 -16.25 2.39
N THR A 8 18.34 -15.30 3.31
CA THR A 8 17.07 -14.67 3.66
C THR A 8 16.90 -13.36 2.89
N VAL A 9 15.72 -13.22 2.27
CA VAL A 9 15.33 -11.99 1.57
C VAL A 9 14.11 -11.39 2.26
N VAL A 10 14.11 -10.08 2.41
CA VAL A 10 13.00 -9.30 2.98
C VAL A 10 12.63 -8.15 2.05
N LEU A 11 11.44 -7.60 2.24
CA LEU A 11 10.83 -6.63 1.33
C LEU A 11 11.17 -5.17 1.66
N SER A 12 11.90 -4.90 2.76
CA SER A 12 12.28 -3.52 3.12
C SER A 12 13.48 -3.47 4.07
N LYS A 13 14.09 -2.28 4.18
CA LYS A 13 15.20 -2.01 5.10
C LYS A 13 14.77 -2.16 6.56
N GLU A 14 13.54 -1.78 6.90
CA GLU A 14 12.97 -1.91 8.25
C GLU A 14 12.84 -3.38 8.65
N TRP A 15 12.37 -4.24 7.75
CA TRP A 15 12.33 -5.68 7.97
C TRP A 15 13.72 -6.28 8.10
N LYS A 16 14.70 -5.80 7.33
CA LYS A 16 16.10 -6.19 7.50
C LYS A 16 16.58 -5.88 8.91
N GLN A 17 16.39 -4.65 9.39
CA GLN A 17 16.81 -4.25 10.75
C GLN A 17 16.20 -5.13 11.85
N VAL A 18 14.92 -5.52 11.69
CA VAL A 18 14.23 -6.38 12.67
C VAL A 18 14.79 -7.80 12.67
N LEU A 19 15.09 -8.37 11.50
CA LEU A 19 15.41 -9.80 11.38
C LEU A 19 16.91 -10.11 11.40
N GLU A 20 17.76 -9.21 10.92
CA GLU A 20 19.20 -9.46 10.75
C GLU A 20 19.90 -9.82 12.09
N SER A 21 19.44 -9.23 13.20
CA SER A 21 19.95 -9.55 14.54
C SER A 21 19.55 -10.94 15.03
N CYS A 22 18.47 -11.52 14.48
CA CYS A 22 17.91 -12.80 14.93
C CYS A 22 18.34 -13.99 14.08
N ILE A 23 18.48 -13.77 12.75
CA ILE A 23 18.65 -14.87 11.79
C ILE A 23 19.93 -14.76 10.93
N GLY A 24 20.77 -13.74 11.16
CA GLY A 24 21.98 -13.49 10.39
C GLY A 24 21.74 -12.65 9.12
N PRO A 25 22.63 -12.69 8.12
CA PRO A 25 22.58 -11.80 6.97
C PRO A 25 21.26 -11.85 6.21
N VAL A 26 20.68 -10.67 5.98
CA VAL A 26 19.39 -10.48 5.29
C VAL A 26 19.57 -9.54 4.10
N HIS A 27 19.02 -9.92 2.96
CA HIS A 27 19.02 -9.11 1.74
C HIS A 27 17.67 -8.40 1.58
N VAL A 28 17.68 -7.18 1.07
CA VAL A 28 16.46 -6.42 0.78
C VAL A 28 16.17 -6.52 -0.72
N MET A 29 14.96 -6.95 -1.05
CA MET A 29 14.40 -6.93 -2.40
C MET A 29 12.98 -6.39 -2.32
N ASN A 30 12.72 -5.25 -2.95
CA ASN A 30 11.38 -4.68 -2.99
C ASN A 30 10.44 -5.54 -3.86
N ASN A 31 9.12 -5.44 -3.60
CA ASN A 31 8.12 -5.94 -4.53
C ASN A 31 8.14 -5.09 -5.82
N PRO A 32 8.03 -5.72 -7.00
CA PRO A 32 7.93 -4.99 -8.26
C PRO A 32 6.52 -4.42 -8.47
N VAL A 33 6.45 -3.30 -9.17
CA VAL A 33 5.20 -2.74 -9.71
C VAL A 33 5.13 -3.06 -11.20
N ASP A 34 3.96 -3.52 -11.67
CA ASP A 34 3.72 -3.81 -13.09
C ASP A 34 3.90 -2.53 -13.93
N ALA A 35 4.53 -2.64 -15.09
CA ALA A 35 4.77 -1.53 -16.01
C ALA A 35 3.48 -0.88 -16.54
N LYS A 36 2.35 -1.57 -16.47
CA LYS A 36 1.03 -1.05 -16.82
C LYS A 36 0.49 -0.06 -15.78
N ILE A 37 0.99 -0.12 -14.55
CA ILE A 37 0.62 0.81 -13.47
C ILE A 37 1.32 2.15 -13.75
N GLN A 38 0.56 3.15 -14.17
CA GLN A 38 1.06 4.47 -14.57
C GLN A 38 0.06 5.55 -14.19
N PRO A 39 0.50 6.79 -13.99
CA PRO A 39 -0.39 7.93 -13.85
C PRO A 39 -1.30 8.08 -15.08
N SER A 40 -2.46 8.67 -14.87
CA SER A 40 -3.40 9.03 -15.93
C SER A 40 -3.57 10.54 -16.01
N SER A 41 -3.91 11.05 -17.20
CA SER A 41 -4.34 12.44 -17.39
C SER A 41 -5.80 12.69 -17.01
N VAL A 42 -6.52 11.65 -16.60
CA VAL A 42 -7.92 11.77 -16.12
C VAL A 42 -7.94 12.57 -14.83
N GLU A 43 -8.84 13.55 -14.75
CA GLU A 43 -9.04 14.32 -13.52
C GLU A 43 -9.52 13.39 -12.40
N ARG A 44 -8.91 13.52 -11.22
CA ARG A 44 -9.30 12.73 -10.05
C ARG A 44 -10.61 13.22 -9.46
N ASP A 45 -11.40 12.30 -8.97
CA ASP A 45 -12.57 12.59 -8.13
C ASP A 45 -12.14 13.38 -6.90
N ARG A 46 -12.92 14.37 -6.50
CA ARG A 46 -12.54 15.24 -5.38
C ARG A 46 -12.81 14.64 -3.99
N LEU A 47 -13.73 13.68 -3.89
CA LEU A 47 -14.23 13.13 -2.63
C LEU A 47 -14.48 11.62 -2.77
N HIS A 48 -13.47 10.87 -3.22
CA HIS A 48 -13.57 9.43 -3.39
C HIS A 48 -12.43 8.71 -2.68
N LEU A 49 -12.74 7.97 -1.62
CA LEU A 49 -11.81 7.14 -0.88
C LEU A 49 -11.82 5.70 -1.41
N LEU A 50 -10.66 5.07 -1.43
CA LEU A 50 -10.50 3.65 -1.75
C LEU A 50 -10.04 2.86 -0.53
N LEU A 51 -10.57 1.63 -0.39
CA LEU A 51 -10.01 0.57 0.43
C LEU A 51 -9.91 -0.68 -0.44
N LEU A 52 -8.69 -1.06 -0.80
CA LEU A 52 -8.42 -2.18 -1.70
C LEU A 52 -7.75 -3.32 -0.93
N GLY A 53 -8.38 -4.48 -0.92
CA GLY A 53 -7.87 -5.66 -0.26
C GLY A 53 -8.95 -6.73 -0.06
N ARG A 54 -8.54 -7.88 0.46
CA ARG A 54 -9.46 -8.95 0.87
C ARG A 54 -10.19 -8.54 2.14
N ASN A 55 -11.39 -9.08 2.36
CA ASN A 55 -12.08 -8.92 3.64
C ASN A 55 -11.42 -9.83 4.70
N ASP A 56 -10.32 -9.37 5.23
CA ASP A 56 -9.53 -10.01 6.26
C ASP A 56 -9.43 -9.05 7.45
N PRO A 57 -9.58 -9.51 8.70
CA PRO A 57 -9.47 -8.65 9.89
C PRO A 57 -8.18 -7.82 9.91
N VAL A 58 -7.07 -8.37 9.39
CA VAL A 58 -5.77 -7.67 9.30
C VAL A 58 -5.83 -6.43 8.40
N LYS A 59 -6.73 -6.42 7.40
CA LYS A 59 -6.88 -5.30 6.44
C LYS A 59 -7.65 -4.09 6.99
N GLY A 60 -8.36 -4.26 8.10
CA GLY A 60 -9.02 -3.16 8.80
C GLY A 60 -10.24 -2.56 8.07
N HIS A 61 -10.97 -3.35 7.27
CA HIS A 61 -12.15 -2.86 6.53
C HIS A 61 -13.18 -2.18 7.43
N ASN A 62 -13.53 -2.80 8.57
CA ASN A 62 -14.48 -2.22 9.52
C ASN A 62 -14.00 -0.89 10.08
N PHE A 63 -12.71 -0.78 10.38
CA PHE A 63 -12.10 0.47 10.82
C PHE A 63 -12.18 1.54 9.71
N GLY A 64 -11.86 1.18 8.47
CA GLY A 64 -11.99 2.07 7.32
C GLY A 64 -13.43 2.59 7.10
N ILE A 65 -14.45 1.74 7.31
CA ILE A 65 -15.85 2.15 7.27
C ILE A 65 -16.15 3.15 8.40
N GLN A 66 -15.69 2.88 9.62
CA GLN A 66 -15.88 3.77 10.77
C GLN A 66 -15.26 5.15 10.55
N VAL A 67 -14.02 5.20 10.07
CA VAL A 67 -13.33 6.45 9.70
C VAL A 67 -14.10 7.19 8.62
N SER A 68 -14.47 6.49 7.53
CA SER A 68 -15.20 7.10 6.42
C SER A 68 -16.55 7.68 6.85
N LYS A 69 -17.26 7.00 7.76
CA LYS A 69 -18.49 7.50 8.33
C LYS A 69 -18.27 8.85 9.04
N LYS A 70 -17.22 8.97 9.86
CA LYS A 70 -16.89 10.22 10.54
C LYS A 70 -16.45 11.32 9.57
N VAL A 71 -15.66 11.00 8.56
CA VAL A 71 -15.27 11.99 7.52
C VAL A 71 -16.52 12.53 6.82
N ARG A 72 -17.53 11.71 6.60
CA ARG A 72 -18.80 12.13 5.98
C ARG A 72 -19.62 13.11 6.83
N GLU A 73 -19.40 13.20 8.12
CA GLU A 73 -20.04 14.23 8.96
C GLU A 73 -19.60 15.64 8.53
N VAL A 74 -18.35 15.77 8.01
CA VAL A 74 -17.79 17.03 7.48
C VAL A 74 -17.95 17.12 5.96
N HIS A 75 -17.86 15.99 5.26
CA HIS A 75 -17.94 15.87 3.80
C HIS A 75 -19.08 14.92 3.39
N PRO A 76 -20.37 15.32 3.46
CA PRO A 76 -21.52 14.42 3.23
C PRO A 76 -21.54 13.76 1.85
N GLN A 77 -20.91 14.36 0.86
CA GLN A 77 -20.83 13.85 -0.53
C GLN A 77 -19.71 12.81 -0.74
N LEU A 78 -18.87 12.56 0.28
CA LEU A 78 -17.78 11.60 0.16
C LEU A 78 -18.30 10.22 -0.26
N GLN A 79 -17.70 9.62 -1.27
CA GLN A 79 -17.93 8.27 -1.73
C GLN A 79 -16.79 7.37 -1.30
N VAL A 80 -17.07 6.10 -1.11
CA VAL A 80 -16.05 5.09 -0.78
C VAL A 80 -16.24 3.88 -1.69
N SER A 81 -15.16 3.41 -2.29
CA SER A 81 -15.13 2.10 -2.96
C SER A 81 -14.28 1.13 -2.14
N MET A 82 -14.81 -0.06 -1.91
CA MET A 82 -14.17 -1.09 -1.11
C MET A 82 -14.23 -2.44 -1.81
N THR A 83 -13.08 -3.09 -1.96
CA THR A 83 -13.01 -4.47 -2.44
C THR A 83 -13.10 -5.48 -1.30
N GLY A 84 -13.25 -6.76 -1.63
CA GLY A 84 -13.32 -7.85 -0.65
C GLY A 84 -14.67 -8.01 0.05
N ILE A 85 -15.61 -7.07 -0.13
CA ILE A 85 -16.99 -7.16 0.36
C ILE A 85 -17.96 -7.13 -0.80
N SER A 86 -19.00 -7.96 -0.76
CA SER A 86 -20.01 -8.09 -1.82
C SER A 86 -21.28 -7.28 -1.57
N THR A 87 -21.48 -6.85 -0.34
CA THR A 87 -22.67 -6.08 0.08
C THR A 87 -22.25 -4.88 0.90
N SER A 88 -22.90 -3.78 0.67
CA SER A 88 -22.64 -2.53 1.39
C SER A 88 -23.63 -2.30 2.51
N PRO A 89 -23.17 -1.96 3.73
CA PRO A 89 -24.06 -1.54 4.81
C PRO A 89 -24.55 -0.08 4.67
N HIS A 90 -24.01 0.67 3.70
CA HIS A 90 -24.28 2.10 3.55
C HIS A 90 -24.42 2.51 2.07
N PRO A 91 -25.34 3.43 1.71
CA PRO A 91 -25.54 3.85 0.32
C PRO A 91 -24.36 4.63 -0.30
N TRP A 92 -23.49 5.18 0.52
CA TRP A 92 -22.28 5.92 0.10
C TRP A 92 -21.05 5.02 -0.06
N LEU A 93 -21.17 3.74 0.27
CA LEU A 93 -20.10 2.76 0.15
C LEU A 93 -20.42 1.80 -1.00
N SER A 94 -19.61 1.80 -2.03
CA SER A 94 -19.66 0.85 -3.13
C SER A 94 -18.88 -0.41 -2.79
N ALA A 95 -19.60 -1.50 -2.50
CA ALA A 95 -19.02 -2.82 -2.30
C ALA A 95 -18.70 -3.44 -3.66
N LYS A 96 -17.42 -3.59 -3.97
CA LYS A 96 -16.94 -4.02 -5.29
C LYS A 96 -16.71 -5.53 -5.41
N GLY A 97 -16.72 -6.25 -4.29
CA GLY A 97 -16.35 -7.66 -4.28
C GLY A 97 -14.91 -7.87 -4.74
N TRP A 98 -14.70 -8.80 -5.65
CA TRP A 98 -13.45 -9.00 -6.36
C TRP A 98 -13.51 -8.27 -7.69
N ILE A 99 -12.47 -7.51 -8.04
CA ILE A 99 -12.41 -6.69 -9.26
C ILE A 99 -11.26 -7.15 -10.14
N GLU A 100 -11.39 -6.90 -11.43
CA GLU A 100 -10.34 -7.12 -12.42
C GLU A 100 -9.23 -6.05 -12.32
N GLU A 101 -8.03 -6.38 -12.79
CA GLU A 101 -6.87 -5.48 -12.76
C GLU A 101 -7.14 -4.15 -13.48
N SER A 102 -7.91 -4.16 -14.57
CA SER A 102 -8.29 -2.95 -15.30
C SER A 102 -9.18 -2.02 -14.47
N GLU A 103 -10.13 -2.56 -13.71
CA GLU A 103 -10.97 -1.78 -12.80
C GLU A 103 -10.16 -1.26 -11.62
N LYS A 104 -9.27 -2.08 -11.06
CA LYS A 104 -8.34 -1.65 -10.02
C LYS A 104 -7.49 -0.46 -10.49
N LEU A 105 -6.88 -0.57 -11.67
CA LEU A 105 -6.08 0.51 -12.25
C LEU A 105 -6.91 1.79 -12.43
N HIS A 106 -8.12 1.67 -12.98
CA HIS A 106 -9.02 2.82 -13.12
C HIS A 106 -9.31 3.50 -11.78
N LEU A 107 -9.63 2.74 -10.75
CA LEU A 107 -9.86 3.27 -9.40
C LEU A 107 -8.61 3.98 -8.85
N LEU A 108 -7.42 3.40 -9.00
CA LEU A 108 -6.16 4.01 -8.57
C LEU A 108 -5.84 5.32 -9.30
N GLN A 109 -6.28 5.44 -10.56
CA GLN A 109 -6.06 6.62 -11.38
C GLN A 109 -7.08 7.74 -11.15
N THR A 110 -8.28 7.42 -10.65
CA THR A 110 -9.39 8.37 -10.55
C THR A 110 -9.75 8.77 -9.11
N ALA A 111 -9.52 7.92 -8.13
CA ALA A 111 -9.85 8.23 -6.74
C ALA A 111 -9.01 9.37 -6.16
N THR A 112 -9.48 9.93 -5.04
CA THR A 112 -8.81 11.02 -4.32
C THR A 112 -7.72 10.49 -3.39
N LEU A 113 -7.97 9.37 -2.71
CA LEU A 113 -7.12 8.90 -1.61
C LEU A 113 -7.30 7.40 -1.39
N LEU A 114 -6.21 6.67 -1.19
CA LEU A 114 -6.22 5.28 -0.74
C LEU A 114 -6.03 5.21 0.78
N LEU A 115 -6.88 4.45 1.46
CA LEU A 115 -6.73 4.12 2.87
C LEU A 115 -6.22 2.69 3.05
N VAL A 116 -5.17 2.51 3.86
CA VAL A 116 -4.58 1.21 4.17
C VAL A 116 -4.48 1.03 5.69
N PRO A 117 -5.60 0.76 6.37
CA PRO A 117 -5.65 0.66 7.83
C PRO A 117 -5.19 -0.71 8.35
N SER A 118 -4.35 -1.39 7.62
CA SER A 118 -3.90 -2.75 7.94
C SER A 118 -3.11 -2.79 9.25
N ALA A 119 -3.36 -3.81 10.06
CA ALA A 119 -2.61 -4.09 11.28
C ALA A 119 -1.18 -4.58 10.96
N PHE A 120 -1.01 -5.23 9.82
CA PHE A 120 0.25 -5.80 9.37
C PHE A 120 0.30 -5.93 7.85
N GLU A 121 1.47 -5.62 7.27
CA GLU A 121 1.83 -5.87 5.87
C GLU A 121 3.32 -6.15 5.76
N GLY A 122 3.70 -7.02 4.82
CA GLY A 122 5.09 -7.22 4.43
C GLY A 122 5.63 -5.99 3.67
N GLN A 123 5.11 -5.78 2.48
CA GLN A 123 5.19 -4.56 1.67
C GLN A 123 3.94 -4.54 0.78
N PRO A 124 2.96 -3.68 1.08
CA PRO A 124 1.67 -3.72 0.39
C PRO A 124 1.79 -3.23 -1.05
N LEU A 125 1.58 -4.12 -2.02
CA LEU A 125 1.62 -3.79 -3.45
C LEU A 125 0.68 -2.65 -3.80
N VAL A 126 -0.53 -2.63 -3.22
CA VAL A 126 -1.52 -1.58 -3.49
C VAL A 126 -1.02 -0.18 -3.11
N VAL A 127 -0.13 -0.06 -2.12
CA VAL A 127 0.51 1.23 -1.78
C VAL A 127 1.48 1.65 -2.88
N LEU A 128 2.33 0.74 -3.34
CA LEU A 128 3.28 1.01 -4.42
C LEU A 128 2.54 1.38 -5.71
N GLU A 129 1.49 0.63 -6.05
CA GLU A 129 0.64 0.86 -7.21
C GLU A 129 -0.06 2.23 -7.14
N ALA A 130 -0.63 2.58 -5.98
CA ALA A 130 -1.30 3.86 -5.76
C ALA A 130 -0.35 5.04 -5.93
N LEU A 131 0.80 5.00 -5.26
CA LEU A 131 1.82 6.05 -5.36
C LEU A 131 2.37 6.17 -6.78
N THR A 132 2.55 5.04 -7.48
CA THR A 132 2.96 5.02 -8.91
C THR A 132 1.90 5.68 -9.80
N CYS A 133 0.61 5.52 -9.49
CA CYS A 133 -0.47 6.25 -10.19
C CYS A 133 -0.58 7.72 -9.77
N GLY A 134 0.23 8.23 -8.84
CA GLY A 134 0.09 9.56 -8.27
C GLY A 134 -1.11 9.69 -7.32
N LEU A 135 -1.62 8.57 -6.79
CA LEU A 135 -2.68 8.55 -5.78
C LEU A 135 -2.07 8.62 -4.39
N GLN A 136 -2.45 9.62 -3.59
CA GLN A 136 -2.01 9.73 -2.21
C GLN A 136 -2.52 8.56 -1.37
N VAL A 137 -1.71 8.14 -0.42
CA VAL A 137 -1.99 7.04 0.49
C VAL A 137 -1.94 7.53 1.94
N ILE A 138 -2.94 7.17 2.74
CA ILE A 138 -2.89 7.21 4.21
C ILE A 138 -2.86 5.76 4.69
N ALA A 139 -1.84 5.40 5.44
CA ALA A 139 -1.64 4.03 5.91
C ALA A 139 -1.31 3.97 7.39
N SER A 140 -1.61 2.83 8.00
CA SER A 140 -1.29 2.54 9.39
C SER A 140 0.22 2.65 9.68
N ASP A 141 0.60 3.29 10.77
CA ASP A 141 1.97 3.41 11.26
C ASP A 141 2.59 2.06 11.66
N ARG A 142 1.77 1.02 11.83
CA ARG A 142 2.23 -0.36 12.07
C ARG A 142 2.89 -1.01 10.86
N ILE A 143 2.63 -0.51 9.67
CA ILE A 143 3.27 -1.02 8.45
C ILE A 143 4.70 -0.48 8.36
N LYS A 144 5.68 -1.34 8.55
CA LYS A 144 7.11 -0.94 8.58
C LYS A 144 7.64 -0.52 7.21
N SER A 145 7.17 -1.16 6.15
CA SER A 145 7.69 -1.07 4.78
C SER A 145 6.99 -0.01 3.90
N LEU A 146 6.43 1.03 4.51
CA LEU A 146 5.79 2.10 3.74
C LEU A 146 6.84 2.98 3.07
N PRO A 147 6.76 3.21 1.75
CA PRO A 147 7.66 4.10 1.04
C PRO A 147 7.45 5.57 1.43
N GLU A 148 8.41 6.40 1.06
CA GLU A 148 8.27 7.85 1.15
C GLU A 148 7.06 8.35 0.37
N GLY A 149 6.46 9.47 0.81
CA GLY A 149 5.22 10.00 0.25
C GLY A 149 3.95 9.42 0.87
N THR A 150 4.03 8.33 1.67
CA THR A 150 2.89 7.78 2.40
C THR A 150 2.63 8.59 3.67
N ILE A 151 1.40 9.08 3.86
CA ILE A 151 0.96 9.68 5.13
C ILE A 151 0.73 8.54 6.13
N ARG A 152 1.39 8.61 7.29
CA ARG A 152 1.23 7.62 8.36
C ARG A 152 0.21 8.11 9.38
N ALA A 153 -0.75 7.25 9.74
CA ALA A 153 -1.72 7.52 10.77
C ALA A 153 -1.63 6.44 11.88
N PRO A 154 -1.82 6.81 13.15
CA PRO A 154 -1.79 5.85 14.26
C PRO A 154 -2.80 4.74 14.07
N TYR A 155 -2.37 3.50 14.31
CA TYR A 155 -3.25 2.33 14.17
C TYR A 155 -4.45 2.42 15.12
N GLU A 156 -5.66 2.18 14.58
CA GLU A 156 -6.94 2.21 15.31
C GLU A 156 -7.31 3.56 15.97
N ASP A 157 -6.63 4.65 15.65
CA ASP A 157 -7.01 5.99 16.10
C ASP A 157 -7.89 6.68 15.06
N VAL A 158 -9.22 6.54 15.22
CA VAL A 158 -10.21 7.09 14.29
C VAL A 158 -10.07 8.60 14.11
N ASP A 159 -9.83 9.35 15.18
CA ASP A 159 -9.79 10.81 15.13
C ASP A 159 -8.52 11.32 14.42
N ALA A 160 -7.39 10.66 14.61
CA ALA A 160 -6.16 10.94 13.86
C ALA A 160 -6.32 10.66 12.37
N TRP A 161 -6.98 9.57 11.99
CA TRP A 161 -7.27 9.26 10.59
C TRP A 161 -8.22 10.28 9.96
N VAL A 162 -9.31 10.63 10.64
CA VAL A 162 -10.25 11.66 10.18
C VAL A 162 -9.54 12.99 9.98
N SER A 163 -8.70 13.41 10.94
CA SER A 163 -7.92 14.63 10.85
C SER A 163 -7.00 14.62 9.64
N SER A 164 -6.25 13.53 9.42
CA SER A 164 -5.33 13.38 8.28
C SER A 164 -6.07 13.43 6.94
N ILE A 165 -7.22 12.75 6.83
CA ILE A 165 -8.04 12.78 5.61
C ILE A 165 -8.58 14.17 5.35
N CYS A 166 -9.20 14.82 6.35
CA CYS A 166 -9.78 16.17 6.19
C CYS A 166 -8.69 17.21 5.87
N GLN A 167 -7.50 17.09 6.47
CA GLN A 167 -6.37 17.96 6.16
C GLN A 167 -5.94 17.78 4.70
N TYR A 168 -5.80 16.55 4.20
CA TYR A 168 -5.45 16.30 2.82
C TYR A 168 -6.53 16.79 1.86
N LEU A 169 -7.81 16.54 2.13
CA LEU A 169 -8.92 17.01 1.29
C LEU A 169 -8.97 18.56 1.20
N LYS A 170 -8.59 19.26 2.26
CA LYS A 170 -8.54 20.72 2.30
C LYS A 170 -7.32 21.30 1.56
N SER A 171 -6.19 20.64 1.67
CA SER A 171 -4.91 21.08 1.10
C SER A 171 -4.12 19.85 0.64
N PRO A 172 -4.41 19.34 -0.57
CA PRO A 172 -3.66 18.24 -1.15
C PRO A 172 -2.17 18.55 -1.20
N ILE A 173 -1.36 17.58 -0.86
CA ILE A 173 0.11 17.69 -0.87
C ILE A 173 0.59 17.02 -2.14
N ASP A 174 1.34 17.75 -2.97
CA ASP A 174 2.07 17.15 -4.07
C ASP A 174 3.21 16.31 -3.52
N PHE A 175 3.31 15.08 -3.99
CA PHE A 175 4.43 14.20 -3.65
C PHE A 175 5.06 13.66 -4.93
N ASN A 176 6.35 13.42 -4.87
CA ASN A 176 7.07 12.76 -5.95
C ASN A 176 7.48 11.37 -5.47
N PHE A 177 6.92 10.34 -6.08
CA PHE A 177 7.27 8.95 -5.79
C PHE A 177 8.27 8.44 -6.82
N HIS A 178 9.46 8.10 -6.35
CA HIS A 178 10.50 7.52 -7.19
C HIS A 178 10.20 6.06 -7.48
N THR A 179 9.71 5.79 -8.68
CA THR A 179 9.25 4.45 -9.09
C THR A 179 10.38 3.52 -9.53
N ASP A 180 11.58 4.04 -9.80
CA ASP A 180 12.66 3.28 -10.45
C ASP A 180 13.09 2.04 -9.67
N GLU A 181 13.16 2.16 -8.34
CA GLU A 181 13.53 1.03 -7.45
C GLU A 181 12.47 -0.08 -7.37
N PHE A 182 11.24 0.18 -7.84
CA PHE A 182 10.12 -0.76 -7.85
C PHE A 182 9.81 -1.31 -9.25
N ARG A 183 10.53 -0.89 -10.28
CA ARG A 183 10.31 -1.38 -11.65
C ARG A 183 10.71 -2.84 -11.77
N ILE A 184 9.89 -3.63 -12.47
CA ILE A 184 10.16 -5.07 -12.72
C ILE A 184 11.56 -5.30 -13.26
N ALA A 185 12.01 -4.48 -14.23
CA ALA A 185 13.35 -4.64 -14.81
C ALA A 185 14.46 -4.50 -13.76
N HIS A 186 14.38 -3.48 -12.90
CA HIS A 186 15.34 -3.25 -11.82
C HIS A 186 15.34 -4.41 -10.80
N ILE A 187 14.16 -4.82 -10.36
CA ILE A 187 14.01 -5.93 -9.39
C ILE A 187 14.52 -7.25 -10.00
N SER A 188 14.24 -7.52 -11.29
CA SER A 188 14.73 -8.72 -11.98
C SER A 188 16.26 -8.75 -12.07
N GLU A 189 16.89 -7.60 -12.35
CA GLU A 189 18.35 -7.48 -12.35
C GLU A 189 18.94 -7.76 -10.97
N GLN A 190 18.35 -7.19 -9.91
CA GLN A 190 18.78 -7.44 -8.53
C GLN A 190 18.67 -8.92 -8.16
N TRP A 191 17.60 -9.61 -8.55
CA TRP A 191 17.44 -11.06 -8.34
C TRP A 191 18.51 -11.85 -9.11
N GLY A 192 18.83 -11.48 -10.36
CA GLY A 192 19.90 -12.11 -11.15
C GLY A 192 21.25 -12.01 -10.46
N ILE A 193 21.61 -10.82 -9.97
CA ILE A 193 22.83 -10.58 -9.20
C ILE A 193 22.85 -11.40 -7.91
N PHE A 194 21.73 -11.44 -7.19
CA PHE A 194 21.59 -12.19 -5.94
C PHE A 194 21.81 -13.70 -6.15
N TYR A 195 21.12 -14.30 -7.12
CA TYR A 195 21.27 -15.73 -7.42
C TYR A 195 22.68 -16.08 -7.88
N SER A 196 23.31 -15.24 -8.70
CA SER A 196 24.70 -15.44 -9.12
C SER A 196 25.68 -15.48 -7.94
N LYS A 197 25.46 -14.63 -6.93
CA LYS A 197 26.26 -14.65 -5.70
C LYS A 197 26.03 -15.92 -4.87
N CYS A 198 24.76 -16.36 -4.74
CA CYS A 198 24.43 -17.59 -3.99
C CYS A 198 25.10 -18.80 -4.61
N VAL A 199 25.04 -18.98 -5.94
CA VAL A 199 25.66 -20.10 -6.64
C VAL A 199 27.18 -20.10 -6.50
N ASN A 200 27.82 -18.94 -6.58
CA ASN A 200 29.29 -18.85 -6.45
C ASN A 200 29.79 -19.11 -5.01
N LEU A 201 28.96 -18.88 -3.99
CA LEU A 201 29.28 -19.19 -2.60
C LEU A 201 29.17 -20.69 -2.28
N GLU A 202 28.35 -21.45 -3.02
CA GLU A 202 28.25 -22.90 -2.87
C GLU A 202 29.37 -23.67 -3.61
N ALA A 203 30.08 -23.00 -4.52
CA ALA A 203 31.18 -23.55 -5.31
C ALA A 203 32.58 -23.44 -4.63
N GLN A 204 32.67 -22.81 -3.48
CA GLN A 204 33.86 -22.68 -2.62
C GLN A 204 33.72 -23.53 -1.35
#